data_f8c2965c38e238d5850ad9bf2f45eb79
#
_entry.id   f8c2965c38e238d5850ad9bf2f45eb79
#
_cell.length_a   1.000
_cell.length_b   1.000
_cell.length_c   1.000
_cell.angle_alpha   90.00
_cell.angle_beta   90.00
_cell.angle_gamma   90.00
#
_symmetry.space_group_name_H-M   'P 1'
#
loop_
_entity.id
_entity.type
_entity.pdbx_description
1 polymer ?
#
loop_
_entity_poly.entity_id
_entity_poly.type
_entity_poly.pdbx_seq_one_letter_code
_entity_poly.pdbx_strand_id
1 'polypeptide(L)'
;YHGTGKSTHIEQVAARLKWPCIRINLDAHISRIDLIGRDAIVLRDGVQVTEFREGLLPWALQTPTALVFDEYDAGRPDVMFVIQRVLETEGKLTLLDQNRVIRPNPWFRLFATANTVGLGDTSGLYHGTQQINQGQMDRWNIVVGLNYLPAQVESEIVLAKAGGDAAQIANMVKVADLTRQGFINGDISTVMSPRTVITWAQNAAIFKDVGFAF
;
A
#
# COMPACT_ATOMS: atom_id res chain seq x y z
N TYR A 1 2.37 -11.33 -2.49
CA TYR A 1 0.94 -11.67 -2.50
C TYR A 1 0.13 -10.64 -1.71
N HIS A 2 -1.19 -10.56 -1.96
CA HIS A 2 -2.09 -9.70 -1.20
C HIS A 2 -2.34 -10.26 0.21
N GLY A 3 -2.70 -9.36 1.16
CA GLY A 3 -3.00 -9.77 2.53
C GLY A 3 -1.79 -10.20 3.39
N THR A 4 -0.56 -10.07 2.89
CA THR A 4 0.68 -10.44 3.61
C THR A 4 1.15 -9.38 4.62
N GLY A 5 0.39 -8.30 4.80
CA GLY A 5 0.68 -7.26 5.80
C GLY A 5 1.67 -6.18 5.35
N LYS A 6 1.91 -6.01 4.05
CA LYS A 6 2.87 -5.00 3.51
C LYS A 6 2.69 -3.62 4.13
N SER A 7 1.53 -3.02 3.93
CA SER A 7 1.23 -1.66 4.43
C SER A 7 1.16 -1.62 5.96
N THR A 8 0.54 -2.62 6.57
CA THR A 8 0.45 -2.74 8.04
C THR A 8 1.82 -2.82 8.69
N HIS A 9 2.79 -3.50 8.05
CA HIS A 9 4.16 -3.59 8.57
C HIS A 9 4.80 -2.20 8.68
N ILE A 10 4.71 -1.39 7.64
CA ILE A 10 5.26 -0.03 7.62
C ILE A 10 4.58 0.83 8.70
N GLU A 11 3.24 0.83 8.75
CA GLU A 11 2.47 1.58 9.74
C GLU A 11 2.83 1.18 11.18
N GLN A 12 3.00 -0.11 11.46
CA GLN A 12 3.37 -0.62 12.78
C GLN A 12 4.81 -0.24 13.18
N VAL A 13 5.74 -0.24 12.24
CA VAL A 13 7.12 0.23 12.48
C VAL A 13 7.11 1.73 12.78
N ALA A 14 6.41 2.51 11.97
CA ALA A 14 6.28 3.95 12.18
C ALA A 14 5.65 4.28 13.55
N ALA A 15 4.58 3.56 13.94
CA ALA A 15 3.93 3.75 15.23
C ALA A 15 4.87 3.47 16.41
N ARG A 16 5.67 2.38 16.35
CA ARG A 16 6.66 2.04 17.38
C ARG A 16 7.77 3.08 17.50
N LEU A 17 8.15 3.68 16.38
CA LEU A 17 9.13 4.76 16.33
C LEU A 17 8.54 6.12 16.66
N LYS A 18 7.24 6.21 16.93
CA LYS A 18 6.48 7.47 17.10
C LYS A 18 6.67 8.41 15.92
N TRP A 19 6.74 7.87 14.74
CA TRP A 19 6.99 8.56 13.49
C TRP A 19 5.67 8.80 12.76
N PRO A 20 5.31 10.05 12.42
CA PRO A 20 4.11 10.33 11.64
C PRO A 20 4.11 9.52 10.34
N CYS A 21 3.04 8.79 10.10
CA CYS A 21 2.90 7.95 8.92
C CYS A 21 1.63 8.33 8.15
N ILE A 22 1.80 8.58 6.86
CA ILE A 22 0.70 8.88 5.94
C ILE A 22 0.71 7.85 4.84
N ARG A 23 -0.45 7.29 4.55
CA ARG A 23 -0.64 6.32 3.49
C ARG A 23 -1.58 6.86 2.44
N ILE A 24 -1.17 6.75 1.17
CA ILE A 24 -1.96 7.10 0.00
C ILE A 24 -2.08 5.84 -0.86
N ASN A 25 -3.30 5.47 -1.23
CA ASN A 25 -3.52 4.44 -2.22
C ASN A 25 -3.39 5.06 -3.61
N LEU A 26 -2.47 4.55 -4.44
CA LEU A 26 -2.30 5.00 -5.81
C LEU A 26 -3.23 4.20 -6.71
N ASP A 27 -4.38 4.76 -6.98
CA ASP A 27 -5.33 4.22 -7.95
C ASP A 27 -5.36 5.06 -9.24
N ALA A 28 -6.20 4.65 -10.19
CA ALA A 28 -6.36 5.34 -11.47
C ALA A 28 -6.96 6.76 -11.34
N HIS A 29 -7.47 7.14 -10.17
CA HIS A 29 -8.10 8.45 -9.93
C HIS A 29 -7.10 9.47 -9.38
N ILE A 30 -6.05 9.04 -8.67
CA ILE A 30 -5.01 9.94 -8.16
C ILE A 30 -4.23 10.52 -9.34
N SER A 31 -4.20 11.84 -9.40
CA SER A 31 -3.51 12.60 -10.43
C SER A 31 -2.32 13.39 -9.86
N ARG A 32 -1.49 13.92 -10.77
CA ARG A 32 -0.38 14.81 -10.39
C ARG A 32 -0.86 16.01 -9.54
N ILE A 33 -2.04 16.56 -9.85
CA ILE A 33 -2.60 17.70 -9.14
C ILE A 33 -2.92 17.36 -7.68
N ASP A 34 -3.41 16.16 -7.43
CA ASP A 34 -3.73 15.71 -6.07
C ASP A 34 -2.47 15.53 -5.21
N LEU A 35 -1.37 15.11 -5.83
CA LEU A 35 -0.10 14.95 -5.12
C LEU A 35 0.65 16.26 -4.94
N ILE A 36 0.78 17.09 -5.98
CA ILE A 36 1.62 18.30 -5.97
C ILE A 36 0.86 19.50 -5.42
N GLY A 37 -0.39 19.64 -5.83
CA GLY A 37 -1.22 20.81 -5.54
C GLY A 37 -1.73 21.49 -6.81
N ARG A 38 -2.54 22.52 -6.60
CA ARG A 38 -3.23 23.25 -7.66
C ARG A 38 -3.51 24.70 -7.27
N ASP A 39 -3.69 25.53 -8.25
CA ASP A 39 -4.27 26.85 -8.07
C ASP A 39 -5.75 26.73 -7.67
N ALA A 40 -6.13 27.48 -6.67
CA ALA A 40 -7.49 27.57 -6.18
C ALA A 40 -7.90 29.05 -6.06
N ILE A 41 -9.13 29.35 -6.44
CA ILE A 41 -9.73 30.65 -6.22
C ILE A 41 -10.22 30.70 -4.77
N VAL A 42 -9.71 31.64 -4.00
CA VAL A 42 -10.11 31.87 -2.60
C VAL A 42 -10.61 33.31 -2.45
N LEU A 43 -11.51 33.52 -1.50
CA LEU A 43 -11.98 34.85 -1.13
C LEU A 43 -11.10 35.37 0.01
N ARG A 44 -10.41 36.50 -0.25
CA ARG A 44 -9.71 37.27 0.79
C ARG A 44 -10.30 38.66 0.83
N ASP A 45 -10.81 39.06 1.97
CA ASP A 45 -11.42 40.40 2.19
C ASP A 45 -12.49 40.77 1.14
N GLY A 46 -13.27 39.78 0.69
CA GLY A 46 -14.31 39.94 -0.32
C GLY A 46 -13.83 39.98 -1.77
N VAL A 47 -12.52 39.86 -2.02
CA VAL A 47 -11.91 39.82 -3.35
C VAL A 47 -11.51 38.39 -3.71
N GLN A 48 -11.79 37.96 -4.94
CA GLN A 48 -11.32 36.68 -5.47
C GLN A 48 -9.83 36.79 -5.83
N VAL A 49 -9.01 35.93 -5.21
CA VAL A 49 -7.58 35.81 -5.51
C VAL A 49 -7.26 34.36 -5.85
N THR A 50 -6.33 34.18 -6.79
CA THR A 50 -5.79 32.84 -7.10
C THR A 50 -4.65 32.55 -6.14
N GLU A 51 -4.73 31.41 -5.43
CA GLU A 51 -3.72 30.97 -4.50
C GLU A 51 -3.37 29.50 -4.76
N PHE A 52 -2.07 29.20 -4.82
CA PHE A 52 -1.63 27.81 -4.94
C PHE A 52 -1.85 27.08 -3.61
N ARG A 53 -2.60 25.97 -3.68
CA ARG A 53 -2.76 25.05 -2.54
C ARG A 53 -1.84 23.86 -2.73
N GLU A 54 -0.86 23.75 -1.84
CA GLU A 54 0.05 22.59 -1.83
C GLU A 54 -0.71 21.29 -1.65
N GLY A 55 -0.31 20.28 -2.44
CA GLY A 55 -0.75 18.90 -2.27
C GLY A 55 0.00 18.19 -1.14
N LEU A 56 -0.31 16.92 -0.97
CA LEU A 56 0.24 16.14 0.14
C LEU A 56 1.74 15.87 0.01
N LEU A 57 2.26 15.67 -1.21
CA LEU A 57 3.67 15.33 -1.43
C LEU A 57 4.62 16.47 -1.04
N PRO A 58 4.42 17.75 -1.47
CA PRO A 58 5.24 18.87 -1.02
C PRO A 58 5.25 19.03 0.49
N TRP A 59 4.08 18.90 1.12
CA TRP A 59 3.95 18.99 2.57
C TRP A 59 4.69 17.85 3.29
N ALA A 60 4.50 16.61 2.85
CA ALA A 60 5.15 15.45 3.46
C ALA A 60 6.67 15.50 3.33
N LEU A 61 7.18 15.94 2.18
CA LEU A 61 8.63 16.11 1.96
C LEU A 61 9.28 17.07 2.96
N GLN A 62 8.57 18.11 3.40
CA GLN A 62 9.10 19.11 4.31
C GLN A 62 9.01 18.71 5.79
N THR A 63 8.35 17.60 6.09
CA THR A 63 8.09 17.13 7.45
C THR A 63 8.82 15.82 7.76
N PRO A 64 9.09 15.49 9.04
CA PRO A 64 9.67 14.22 9.44
C PRO A 64 8.64 13.09 9.36
N THR A 65 8.24 12.71 8.16
CA THR A 65 7.10 11.84 7.88
C THR A 65 7.51 10.59 7.12
N ALA A 66 6.91 9.46 7.46
CA ALA A 66 6.88 8.24 6.65
C ALA A 66 5.70 8.35 5.68
N LEU A 67 5.97 8.54 4.39
CA LEU A 67 4.96 8.55 3.34
C LEU A 67 4.92 7.17 2.66
N VAL A 68 3.74 6.57 2.58
CA VAL A 68 3.53 5.25 2.00
C VAL A 68 2.65 5.38 0.77
N PHE A 69 3.17 5.04 -0.39
CA PHE A 69 2.37 4.82 -1.59
C PHE A 69 1.93 3.36 -1.65
N ASP A 70 0.67 3.13 -1.35
CA ASP A 70 0.08 1.79 -1.43
C ASP A 70 -0.39 1.51 -2.86
N GLU A 71 -0.27 0.26 -3.29
CA GLU A 71 -0.59 -0.17 -4.67
C GLU A 71 0.18 0.63 -5.73
N TYR A 72 1.49 0.81 -5.51
CA TYR A 72 2.37 1.60 -6.37
C TYR A 72 2.33 1.15 -7.84
N ASP A 73 2.13 -0.13 -8.09
CA ASP A 73 1.99 -0.74 -9.42
C ASP A 73 0.63 -0.49 -10.10
N ALA A 74 -0.34 0.12 -9.40
CA ALA A 74 -1.59 0.59 -9.99
C ALA A 74 -1.58 2.10 -10.31
N GLY A 75 -0.51 2.80 -9.97
CA GLY A 75 -0.38 4.24 -10.13
C GLY A 75 -0.32 4.69 -11.60
N ARG A 76 -0.87 5.86 -11.89
CA ARG A 76 -0.83 6.48 -13.23
C ARG A 76 0.60 6.87 -13.60
N PRO A 77 1.00 6.77 -14.89
CA PRO A 77 2.35 7.13 -15.34
C PRO A 77 2.76 8.58 -15.00
N ASP A 78 1.86 9.54 -15.10
CA ASP A 78 2.12 10.96 -14.78
C ASP A 78 2.43 11.18 -13.30
N VAL A 79 1.77 10.43 -12.41
CA VAL A 79 2.04 10.40 -10.97
C VAL A 79 3.38 9.74 -10.69
N MET A 80 3.66 8.62 -11.35
CA MET A 80 4.90 7.87 -11.19
C MET A 80 6.15 8.69 -11.53
N PHE A 81 6.08 9.55 -12.56
CA PHE A 81 7.19 10.46 -12.92
C PHE A 81 7.48 11.49 -11.85
N VAL A 82 6.46 11.98 -11.14
CA VAL A 82 6.64 12.91 -10.02
C VAL A 82 7.35 12.21 -8.85
N ILE A 83 6.91 11.01 -8.51
CA ILE A 83 7.49 10.19 -7.44
C ILE A 83 8.94 9.82 -7.77
N GLN A 84 9.20 9.44 -9.02
CA GLN A 84 10.53 9.11 -9.51
C GLN A 84 11.56 10.19 -9.20
N ARG A 85 11.18 11.47 -9.37
CA ARG A 85 12.06 12.61 -9.12
C ARG A 85 12.48 12.72 -7.65
N VAL A 86 11.61 12.32 -6.74
CA VAL A 86 11.88 12.30 -5.29
C VAL A 86 12.78 11.14 -4.90
N LEU A 87 12.76 10.05 -5.65
CA LEU A 87 13.56 8.84 -5.39
C LEU A 87 15.03 8.96 -5.84
N GLU A 88 15.40 9.99 -6.60
CA GLU A 88 16.79 10.21 -7.01
C GLU A 88 17.71 10.47 -5.81
N THR A 89 19.02 10.23 -5.97
CA THR A 89 20.04 10.36 -4.90
C THR A 89 20.02 11.75 -4.23
N GLU A 90 19.82 12.80 -5.04
CA GLU A 90 19.56 14.16 -4.55
C GLU A 90 18.08 14.50 -4.73
N GLY A 91 17.21 13.60 -4.30
CA GLY A 91 15.79 13.71 -4.51
C GLY A 91 15.25 15.09 -4.12
N LYS A 92 14.55 15.73 -5.03
CA LYS A 92 13.94 17.06 -4.84
C LYS A 92 12.69 17.17 -5.67
N LEU A 93 11.74 17.95 -5.20
CA LEU A 93 10.53 18.27 -5.92
C LEU A 93 10.59 19.71 -6.41
N THR A 94 10.44 19.90 -7.72
CA THR A 94 10.36 21.26 -8.31
C THR A 94 8.90 21.60 -8.56
N LEU A 95 8.42 22.63 -7.90
CA LEU A 95 7.11 23.25 -8.14
C LEU A 95 7.28 24.33 -9.19
N LEU A 96 7.02 24.02 -10.45
CA LEU A 96 7.24 24.93 -11.57
C LEU A 96 6.37 26.19 -11.45
N ASP A 97 5.10 26.01 -11.08
CA ASP A 97 4.13 27.09 -10.94
C ASP A 97 4.47 28.06 -9.81
N GLN A 98 5.32 27.64 -8.88
CA GLN A 98 5.79 28.42 -7.73
C GLN A 98 7.26 28.83 -7.84
N ASN A 99 7.94 28.45 -8.91
CA ASN A 99 9.40 28.61 -9.06
C ASN A 99 10.19 28.20 -7.80
N ARG A 100 9.77 27.08 -7.18
CA ARG A 100 10.26 26.63 -5.88
C ARG A 100 10.78 25.20 -5.96
N VAL A 101 11.93 24.96 -5.31
CA VAL A 101 12.51 23.62 -5.16
C VAL A 101 12.40 23.20 -3.70
N ILE A 102 11.76 22.05 -3.47
CA ILE A 102 11.61 21.43 -2.15
C ILE A 102 12.62 20.30 -2.04
N ARG A 103 13.43 20.34 -0.98
CA ARG A 103 14.31 19.24 -0.58
C ARG A 103 13.67 18.46 0.55
N PRO A 104 13.78 17.11 0.56
CA PRO A 104 13.23 16.30 1.64
C PRO A 104 13.83 16.67 3.00
N ASN A 105 12.99 16.67 4.01
CA ASN A 105 13.41 16.71 5.39
C ASN A 105 14.36 15.53 5.68
N PRO A 106 15.44 15.67 6.47
CA PRO A 106 16.37 14.59 6.78
C PRO A 106 15.72 13.34 7.36
N TRP A 107 14.57 13.49 8.00
CA TRP A 107 13.79 12.41 8.60
C TRP A 107 12.59 11.97 7.74
N PHE A 108 12.43 12.52 6.56
CA PHE A 108 11.44 12.03 5.60
C PHE A 108 11.86 10.66 5.05
N ARG A 109 10.93 9.74 4.94
CA ARG A 109 11.14 8.45 4.25
C ARG A 109 9.95 8.13 3.38
N LEU A 110 10.26 7.60 2.21
CA LEU A 110 9.27 7.17 1.23
C LEU A 110 9.23 5.65 1.16
N PHE A 111 8.05 5.10 1.25
CA PHE A 111 7.76 3.68 1.13
C PHE A 111 6.75 3.45 0.02
N ALA A 112 6.77 2.27 -0.57
CA ALA A 112 5.73 1.82 -1.48
C ALA A 112 5.40 0.35 -1.23
N THR A 113 4.18 -0.04 -1.56
CA THR A 113 3.79 -1.45 -1.64
C THR A 113 3.33 -1.76 -3.05
N ALA A 114 3.60 -2.97 -3.51
CA ALA A 114 3.17 -3.46 -4.80
C ALA A 114 2.79 -4.94 -4.71
N ASN A 115 1.95 -5.41 -5.60
CA ASN A 115 1.53 -6.80 -5.66
C ASN A 115 2.27 -7.57 -6.77
N THR A 116 2.78 -6.90 -7.80
CA THR A 116 3.33 -7.51 -9.01
C THR A 116 4.83 -7.26 -9.20
N VAL A 117 5.49 -6.61 -8.24
CA VAL A 117 6.92 -6.21 -8.36
C VAL A 117 7.19 -5.38 -9.64
N GLY A 118 6.17 -4.69 -10.15
CA GLY A 118 6.28 -3.86 -11.35
C GLY A 118 6.28 -4.60 -12.69
N LEU A 119 6.07 -5.91 -12.70
CA LEU A 119 6.01 -6.69 -13.93
C LEU A 119 4.61 -6.73 -14.57
N GLY A 120 3.62 -6.13 -13.93
CA GLY A 120 2.22 -6.24 -14.30
C GLY A 120 1.61 -7.56 -13.86
N ASP A 121 0.31 -7.72 -14.08
CA ASP A 121 -0.40 -8.93 -13.69
C ASP A 121 -0.20 -10.06 -14.71
N THR A 122 0.62 -11.03 -14.34
CA THR A 122 0.81 -12.28 -15.09
C THR A 122 -0.04 -13.43 -14.55
N SER A 123 -0.67 -13.22 -13.39
CA SER A 123 -1.39 -14.28 -12.65
C SER A 123 -2.91 -14.18 -12.77
N GLY A 124 -3.46 -13.08 -13.27
CA GLY A 124 -4.89 -12.79 -13.28
C GLY A 124 -5.48 -12.41 -11.91
N LEU A 125 -4.63 -12.26 -10.87
CA LEU A 125 -5.07 -11.88 -9.52
C LEU A 125 -5.10 -10.37 -9.27
N TYR A 126 -4.37 -9.59 -10.07
CA TYR A 126 -4.09 -8.17 -9.80
C TYR A 126 -4.49 -7.30 -10.97
N HIS A 127 -5.76 -7.39 -11.38
CA HIS A 127 -6.31 -6.56 -12.44
C HIS A 127 -6.13 -5.06 -12.11
N GLY A 128 -5.73 -4.29 -13.13
CA GLY A 128 -5.48 -2.85 -12.98
C GLY A 128 -4.04 -2.49 -12.63
N THR A 129 -3.18 -3.46 -12.31
CA THR A 129 -1.74 -3.18 -12.18
C THR A 129 -1.09 -3.00 -13.54
N GLN A 130 -0.09 -2.11 -13.61
CA GLN A 130 0.64 -1.78 -14.82
C GLN A 130 2.09 -2.24 -14.74
N GLN A 131 2.72 -2.39 -15.89
CA GLN A 131 4.17 -2.58 -15.93
C GLN A 131 4.86 -1.27 -15.56
N ILE A 132 5.74 -1.32 -14.58
CA ILE A 132 6.55 -0.20 -14.15
C ILE A 132 7.83 -0.17 -14.98
N ASN A 133 8.21 1.00 -15.46
CA ASN A 133 9.47 1.17 -16.18
C ASN A 133 10.66 0.76 -15.32
N GLN A 134 11.61 0.01 -15.90
CA GLN A 134 12.80 -0.46 -15.20
C GLN A 134 13.58 0.68 -14.51
N GLY A 135 13.70 1.83 -15.17
CA GLY A 135 14.35 2.99 -14.60
C GLY A 135 13.63 3.58 -13.36
N GLN A 136 12.34 3.32 -13.19
CA GLN A 136 11.61 3.69 -11.97
C GLN A 136 11.85 2.65 -10.85
N MET A 137 11.94 1.38 -11.22
CA MET A 137 12.23 0.31 -10.27
C MET A 137 13.64 0.44 -9.67
N ASP A 138 14.63 0.76 -10.49
CA ASP A 138 16.03 0.90 -10.08
C ASP A 138 16.29 2.02 -9.06
N ARG A 139 15.32 2.94 -8.91
CA ARG A 139 15.43 4.05 -7.93
C ARG A 139 15.03 3.66 -6.51
N TRP A 140 14.38 2.53 -6.34
CA TRP A 140 14.09 2.00 -5.02
C TRP A 140 15.34 1.33 -4.43
N ASN A 141 15.92 1.93 -3.39
CA ASN A 141 17.15 1.46 -2.77
C ASN A 141 17.01 0.09 -2.10
N ILE A 142 15.84 -0.22 -1.57
CA ILE A 142 15.55 -1.47 -0.86
C ILE A 142 14.23 -2.02 -1.37
N VAL A 143 14.26 -3.24 -1.90
CA VAL A 143 13.06 -3.98 -2.31
C VAL A 143 13.00 -5.28 -1.51
N VAL A 144 11.89 -5.51 -0.80
CA VAL A 144 11.68 -6.68 0.05
C VAL A 144 10.43 -7.43 -0.41
N GLY A 145 10.58 -8.72 -0.68
CA GLY A 145 9.45 -9.61 -0.94
C GLY A 145 8.84 -10.12 0.37
N LEU A 146 7.54 -9.89 0.57
CA LEU A 146 6.80 -10.50 1.67
C LEU A 146 5.96 -11.66 1.15
N ASN A 147 6.03 -12.78 1.84
CA ASN A 147 5.22 -13.97 1.58
C ASN A 147 4.24 -14.22 2.73
N TYR A 148 3.40 -15.22 2.61
CA TYR A 148 2.54 -15.68 3.69
C TYR A 148 3.38 -16.14 4.88
N LEU A 149 2.83 -15.94 6.07
CA LEU A 149 3.46 -16.36 7.32
C LEU A 149 3.38 -17.90 7.49
N PRO A 150 4.26 -18.49 8.30
CA PRO A 150 4.09 -19.88 8.70
C PRO A 150 2.71 -20.11 9.34
N ALA A 151 2.10 -21.27 9.07
CA ALA A 151 0.73 -21.59 9.48
C ALA A 151 0.46 -21.41 10.98
N GLN A 152 1.45 -21.71 11.83
CA GLN A 152 1.34 -21.49 13.27
C GLN A 152 1.17 -20.00 13.60
N VAL A 153 2.03 -19.13 13.03
CA VAL A 153 2.00 -17.68 13.28
C VAL A 153 0.72 -17.07 12.73
N GLU A 154 0.28 -17.51 11.55
CA GLU A 154 -0.99 -17.07 10.97
C GLU A 154 -2.17 -17.48 11.86
N SER A 155 -2.18 -18.70 12.39
CA SER A 155 -3.22 -19.16 13.32
C SER A 155 -3.29 -18.32 14.59
N GLU A 156 -2.14 -17.94 15.16
CA GLU A 156 -2.05 -17.04 16.32
C GLU A 156 -2.65 -15.66 16.01
N ILE A 157 -2.36 -15.11 14.82
CA ILE A 157 -2.92 -13.83 14.37
C ILE A 157 -4.44 -13.92 14.19
N VAL A 158 -4.92 -14.99 13.54
CA VAL A 158 -6.37 -15.20 13.33
C VAL A 158 -7.07 -15.34 14.68
N LEU A 159 -6.52 -16.13 15.60
CA LEU A 159 -7.06 -16.31 16.94
C LEU A 159 -7.12 -14.98 17.72
N ALA A 160 -6.06 -14.19 17.65
CA ALA A 160 -6.01 -12.88 18.33
C ALA A 160 -7.02 -11.87 17.73
N LYS A 161 -7.38 -12.00 16.44
CA LYS A 161 -8.29 -11.08 15.74
C LYS A 161 -9.75 -11.50 15.79
N ALA A 162 -10.01 -12.80 15.67
CA ALA A 162 -11.37 -13.34 15.57
C ALA A 162 -11.86 -13.98 16.88
N GLY A 163 -10.93 -14.39 17.77
CA GLY A 163 -11.28 -15.28 18.89
C GLY A 163 -11.64 -16.68 18.42
N GLY A 164 -12.25 -17.47 19.27
CA GLY A 164 -12.78 -18.78 18.91
C GLY A 164 -11.90 -19.97 19.31
N ASP A 165 -12.16 -21.14 18.71
CA ASP A 165 -11.42 -22.37 18.99
C ASP A 165 -10.13 -22.47 18.18
N ALA A 166 -9.00 -22.65 18.87
CA ALA A 166 -7.69 -22.72 18.24
C ALA A 166 -7.52 -23.88 17.23
N ALA A 167 -8.14 -25.05 17.53
CA ALA A 167 -8.06 -26.20 16.64
C ALA A 167 -8.83 -25.94 15.33
N GLN A 168 -9.99 -25.31 15.42
CA GLN A 168 -10.80 -24.91 14.29
C GLN A 168 -10.08 -23.89 13.41
N ILE A 169 -9.46 -22.86 14.02
CA ILE A 169 -8.67 -21.85 13.31
C ILE A 169 -7.46 -22.50 12.60
N ALA A 170 -6.76 -23.43 13.26
CA ALA A 170 -5.65 -24.14 12.64
C ALA A 170 -6.10 -24.92 11.38
N ASN A 171 -7.30 -25.49 11.39
CA ASN A 171 -7.87 -26.15 10.22
C ASN A 171 -8.24 -25.14 9.11
N MET A 172 -8.79 -23.96 9.45
CA MET A 172 -9.05 -22.89 8.48
C MET A 172 -7.77 -22.42 7.79
N VAL A 173 -6.68 -22.24 8.55
CA VAL A 173 -5.37 -21.87 8.00
C VAL A 173 -4.82 -22.98 7.09
N LYS A 174 -4.99 -24.26 7.44
CA LYS A 174 -4.62 -25.37 6.55
C LYS A 174 -5.38 -25.33 5.22
N VAL A 175 -6.67 -25.05 5.24
CA VAL A 175 -7.46 -24.88 4.00
C VAL A 175 -6.91 -23.71 3.18
N ALA A 176 -6.57 -22.59 3.81
CA ALA A 176 -5.96 -21.47 3.11
C ALA A 176 -4.61 -21.86 2.47
N ASP A 177 -3.77 -22.64 3.16
CA ASP A 177 -2.51 -23.11 2.62
C ASP A 177 -2.71 -24.04 1.42
N LEU A 178 -3.73 -24.91 1.45
CA LEU A 178 -4.09 -25.74 0.30
C LEU A 178 -4.50 -24.90 -0.91
N THR A 179 -5.27 -23.83 -0.72
CA THR A 179 -5.63 -22.92 -1.82
C THR A 179 -4.40 -22.21 -2.40
N ARG A 180 -3.44 -21.81 -1.56
CA ARG A 180 -2.19 -21.19 -1.96
C ARG A 180 -1.31 -22.15 -2.78
N GLN A 181 -1.20 -23.39 -2.33
CA GLN A 181 -0.47 -24.44 -3.06
C GLN A 181 -1.15 -24.77 -4.40
N GLY A 182 -2.47 -24.96 -4.42
CA GLY A 182 -3.22 -25.20 -5.64
C GLY A 182 -3.09 -24.05 -6.64
N PHE A 183 -3.04 -22.80 -6.18
CA PHE A 183 -2.78 -21.65 -7.03
C PHE A 183 -1.36 -21.67 -7.63
N ILE A 184 -0.34 -21.96 -6.81
CA ILE A 184 1.05 -22.07 -7.30
C ILE A 184 1.18 -23.17 -8.34
N ASN A 185 0.47 -24.28 -8.17
CA ASN A 185 0.46 -25.40 -9.10
C ASN A 185 -0.37 -25.13 -10.37
N GLY A 186 -1.19 -24.08 -10.38
CA GLY A 186 -2.09 -23.76 -11.48
C GLY A 186 -3.43 -24.53 -11.45
N ASP A 187 -3.74 -25.22 -10.34
CA ASP A 187 -4.97 -26.02 -10.19
C ASP A 187 -6.20 -25.16 -9.94
N ILE A 188 -6.01 -23.97 -9.32
CA ILE A 188 -7.08 -23.00 -9.02
C ILE A 188 -6.62 -21.58 -9.33
N SER A 189 -7.59 -20.71 -9.58
CA SER A 189 -7.34 -19.31 -9.99
C SER A 189 -7.41 -18.30 -8.84
N THR A 190 -7.69 -18.73 -7.61
CA THR A 190 -7.84 -17.84 -6.46
C THR A 190 -7.01 -18.32 -5.28
N VAL A 191 -6.70 -17.42 -4.34
CA VAL A 191 -6.00 -17.76 -3.11
C VAL A 191 -6.70 -17.16 -1.90
N MET A 192 -6.71 -17.87 -0.79
CA MET A 192 -7.15 -17.34 0.49
C MET A 192 -6.00 -16.57 1.17
N SER A 193 -6.19 -15.27 1.34
CA SER A 193 -5.27 -14.43 2.12
C SER A 193 -5.51 -14.60 3.63
N PRO A 194 -4.58 -14.20 4.50
CA PRO A 194 -4.82 -14.14 5.95
C PRO A 194 -6.04 -13.28 6.32
N ARG A 195 -6.34 -12.24 5.53
CA ARG A 195 -7.56 -11.43 5.71
C ARG A 195 -8.82 -12.25 5.49
N THR A 196 -8.83 -13.11 4.46
CA THR A 196 -9.94 -14.00 4.17
C THR A 196 -10.17 -14.98 5.32
N VAL A 197 -9.09 -15.56 5.87
CA VAL A 197 -9.18 -16.48 7.02
C VAL A 197 -9.72 -15.78 8.27
N ILE A 198 -9.28 -14.55 8.56
CA ILE A 198 -9.81 -13.77 9.68
C ILE A 198 -11.30 -13.51 9.52
N THR A 199 -11.74 -13.10 8.32
CA THR A 199 -13.17 -12.84 8.04
C THR A 199 -13.97 -14.13 8.15
N TRP A 200 -13.46 -15.24 7.64
CA TRP A 200 -14.11 -16.55 7.78
C TRP A 200 -14.29 -16.95 9.25
N ALA A 201 -13.24 -16.82 10.06
CA ALA A 201 -13.31 -17.13 11.48
C ALA A 201 -14.31 -16.21 12.23
N GLN A 202 -14.37 -14.93 11.90
CA GLN A 202 -15.35 -13.98 12.46
C GLN A 202 -16.78 -14.36 12.08
N ASN A 203 -17.01 -14.70 10.80
CA ASN A 203 -18.32 -15.15 10.33
C ASN A 203 -18.74 -16.47 10.98
N ALA A 204 -17.80 -17.43 11.14
CA ALA A 204 -18.07 -18.69 11.82
C ALA A 204 -18.54 -18.50 13.28
N ALA A 205 -17.98 -17.50 13.96
CA ALA A 205 -18.43 -17.12 15.30
C ALA A 205 -19.85 -16.55 15.33
N ILE A 206 -20.24 -15.79 14.28
CA ILE A 206 -21.60 -15.22 14.13
C ILE A 206 -22.61 -16.31 13.78
N PHE A 207 -22.34 -17.09 12.76
CA PHE A 207 -23.26 -18.10 12.23
C PHE A 207 -23.25 -19.42 13.03
N LYS A 208 -22.24 -19.61 13.90
CA LYS A 208 -21.99 -20.85 14.67
C LYS A 208 -21.84 -22.10 13.80
N ASP A 209 -21.50 -21.91 12.55
CA ASP A 209 -21.26 -22.95 11.55
C ASP A 209 -20.08 -22.52 10.64
N VAL A 210 -19.03 -23.34 10.64
CA VAL A 210 -17.80 -23.07 9.86
C VAL A 210 -18.00 -23.26 8.38
N GLY A 211 -18.79 -24.26 7.99
CA GLY A 211 -19.07 -24.57 6.60
C GLY A 211 -19.97 -23.52 5.96
N PHE A 212 -20.98 -23.08 6.67
CA PHE A 212 -21.89 -22.02 6.20
C PHE A 212 -21.21 -20.65 6.12
N ALA A 213 -20.22 -20.42 6.97
CA ALA A 213 -19.48 -19.16 7.03
C ALA A 213 -18.40 -19.03 5.95
N PHE A 214 -18.05 -20.13 5.25
CA PHE A 214 -17.09 -20.17 4.15
C PHE A 214 -17.72 -19.61 2.87
#